data_feb3e063aaf483a4c53bea2266cd2b05
#
_entry.id   feb3e063aaf483a4c53bea2266cd2b05
#
_cell.length_a   1.000
_cell.length_b   1.000
_cell.length_c   1.000
_cell.angle_alpha   90.00
_cell.angle_beta   90.00
_cell.angle_gamma   90.00
#
_symmetry.space_group_name_H-M   'P 1'
#
loop_
_entity.id
_entity.type
_entity.pdbx_description
1 polymer ?
#
loop_
_entity_poly.entity_id
_entity_poly.type
_entity_poly.pdbx_seq_one_letter_code
_entity_poly.pdbx_strand_id
1 'polypeptide(L)'
;MRNVALLVISRFPVLMPAAAAASGAAVQMCDLDGRALSFFQPSGKISLLFFISSDCPISSSYAPEIQRICQSYGPRGIACSLLYEDADADPATVRKHLEDYRLHGFPAVIDSRRIAAKRANAAVTPEAVLLDGKAEIRYRGRIDSFYASFGKPRQQVTVHDLRNALNAVLAGKPVPNPHTQALGCYIVDPEILRR
;
A
#
# COMPACT_ATOMS: atom_id res chain seq x y z
N MET A 1 -30.45 36.85 61.30
CA MET A 1 -29.23 37.11 60.44
C MET A 1 -28.74 35.78 59.96
N ARG A 2 -28.99 35.42 58.66
CA ARG A 2 -28.67 34.11 58.12
C ARG A 2 -27.54 34.31 57.13
N ASN A 3 -26.32 33.80 57.42
CA ASN A 3 -25.21 33.81 56.56
C ASN A 3 -25.36 32.72 55.50
N VAL A 4 -25.44 33.12 54.25
CA VAL A 4 -25.39 32.22 53.07
C VAL A 4 -23.93 32.13 52.60
N ALA A 5 -23.31 30.99 52.80
CA ALA A 5 -21.98 30.72 52.29
C ALA A 5 -22.06 30.34 50.80
N LEU A 6 -21.42 31.14 49.93
CA LEU A 6 -21.32 30.93 48.48
C LEU A 6 -20.21 29.92 48.21
N LEU A 7 -20.56 28.71 47.77
CA LEU A 7 -19.59 27.68 47.39
C LEU A 7 -19.12 27.95 45.95
N VAL A 8 -17.88 28.40 45.78
CA VAL A 8 -17.24 28.60 44.49
C VAL A 8 -16.67 27.26 44.03
N ILE A 9 -17.36 26.61 43.07
CA ILE A 9 -16.86 25.38 42.43
C ILE A 9 -15.86 25.75 41.32
N SER A 10 -14.57 25.64 41.63
CA SER A 10 -13.49 25.80 40.68
C SER A 10 -13.45 24.60 39.73
N ARG A 11 -13.81 24.80 38.44
CA ARG A 11 -13.67 23.79 37.39
C ARG A 11 -12.25 23.84 36.87
N PHE A 12 -11.41 22.89 37.26
CA PHE A 12 -10.14 22.63 36.61
C PHE A 12 -10.40 21.95 35.26
N PRO A 13 -9.83 22.46 34.13
CA PRO A 13 -9.87 21.75 32.87
C PRO A 13 -8.96 20.52 32.97
N VAL A 14 -9.56 19.33 32.82
CA VAL A 14 -8.79 18.08 32.65
C VAL A 14 -8.16 18.13 31.27
N LEU A 15 -6.85 18.38 31.23
CA LEU A 15 -6.04 18.26 30.01
C LEU A 15 -5.90 16.77 29.69
N MET A 16 -6.72 16.24 28.78
CA MET A 16 -6.52 14.89 28.26
C MET A 16 -5.25 14.88 27.41
N PRO A 17 -4.27 13.99 27.68
CA PRO A 17 -3.15 13.83 26.78
C PRO A 17 -3.67 13.29 25.44
N ALA A 18 -3.39 14.01 24.35
CA ALA A 18 -3.60 13.53 23.01
C ALA A 18 -2.77 12.24 22.85
N ALA A 19 -3.45 11.12 22.63
CA ALA A 19 -2.79 9.86 22.31
C ALA A 19 -1.96 10.09 21.03
N ALA A 20 -0.64 10.14 21.18
CA ALA A 20 0.28 10.12 20.07
C ALA A 20 0.06 8.79 19.34
N ALA A 21 -0.57 8.83 18.17
CA ALA A 21 -0.62 7.69 17.27
C ALA A 21 0.82 7.25 17.01
N ALA A 22 1.15 6.02 17.38
CA ALA A 22 2.45 5.43 17.13
C ALA A 22 2.67 5.37 15.62
N SER A 23 3.26 6.43 15.07
CA SER A 23 3.76 6.49 13.71
C SER A 23 4.90 5.46 13.64
N GLY A 24 4.62 4.28 13.10
CA GLY A 24 5.64 3.26 12.88
C GLY A 24 6.78 3.83 12.03
N ALA A 25 8.01 3.34 12.24
CA ALA A 25 9.20 3.83 11.55
C ALA A 25 9.01 3.85 10.03
N ALA A 26 9.52 4.91 9.39
CA ALA A 26 9.58 5.03 7.94
C ALA A 26 10.44 3.90 7.34
N VAL A 27 10.03 3.39 6.18
CA VAL A 27 10.82 2.43 5.41
C VAL A 27 11.59 3.18 4.34
N GLN A 28 12.91 3.20 4.46
CA GLN A 28 13.82 3.83 3.50
C GLN A 28 14.33 2.80 2.52
N MET A 29 14.23 3.08 1.22
CA MET A 29 14.68 2.19 0.15
C MET A 29 15.19 3.04 -1.02
N CYS A 30 15.92 2.40 -1.95
CA CYS A 30 16.31 3.03 -3.21
C CYS A 30 15.57 2.35 -4.36
N ASP A 31 15.16 3.14 -5.35
CA ASP A 31 14.66 2.59 -6.61
C ASP A 31 15.82 2.04 -7.46
N LEU A 32 15.49 1.47 -8.61
CA LEU A 32 16.48 0.90 -9.54
C LEU A 32 17.45 1.95 -10.09
N ASP A 33 17.12 3.24 -10.01
CA ASP A 33 17.96 4.35 -10.47
C ASP A 33 18.76 4.99 -9.33
N GLY A 34 18.70 4.39 -8.11
CA GLY A 34 19.42 4.86 -6.92
C GLY A 34 18.77 6.04 -6.21
N ARG A 35 17.54 6.43 -6.59
CA ARG A 35 16.83 7.50 -5.90
C ARG A 35 16.28 7.00 -4.57
N ALA A 36 16.53 7.75 -3.51
CA ALA A 36 15.99 7.43 -2.19
C ALA A 36 14.47 7.65 -2.15
N LEU A 37 13.75 6.65 -1.69
CA LEU A 37 12.31 6.66 -1.47
C LEU A 37 12.02 6.36 -0.01
N SER A 38 10.96 6.97 0.51
CA SER A 38 10.52 6.76 1.87
C SER A 38 9.04 6.43 1.89
N PHE A 39 8.73 5.27 2.45
CA PHE A 39 7.37 4.77 2.59
C PHE A 39 6.94 4.77 4.06
N PHE A 40 5.64 4.77 4.30
CA PHE A 40 5.03 4.71 5.63
C PHE A 40 5.42 5.87 6.57
N GLN A 41 5.72 7.04 5.98
CA GLN A 41 5.89 8.29 6.73
C GLN A 41 4.94 9.36 6.21
N PRO A 42 4.43 10.25 7.07
CA PRO A 42 3.61 11.38 6.65
C PRO A 42 4.35 12.25 5.63
N SER A 43 3.75 12.45 4.47
CA SER A 43 4.33 13.26 3.39
C SER A 43 3.34 14.26 2.78
N GLY A 44 2.08 14.22 3.24
CA GLY A 44 0.97 14.95 2.63
C GLY A 44 0.52 14.37 1.29
N LYS A 45 1.20 13.35 0.76
CA LYS A 45 0.89 12.71 -0.53
C LYS A 45 0.20 11.36 -0.31
N ILE A 46 -0.74 11.03 -1.20
CA ILE A 46 -1.34 9.71 -1.25
C ILE A 46 -0.40 8.79 -2.03
N SER A 47 -0.07 7.63 -1.45
CA SER A 47 0.86 6.67 -2.05
C SER A 47 0.15 5.34 -2.31
N LEU A 48 0.36 4.78 -3.51
CA LEU A 48 -0.13 3.48 -3.92
C LEU A 48 1.06 2.55 -4.15
N LEU A 49 1.16 1.52 -3.33
CA LEU A 49 2.21 0.52 -3.38
C LEU A 49 1.64 -0.76 -3.97
N PHE A 50 2.29 -1.31 -4.98
CA PHE A 50 2.00 -2.63 -5.52
C PHE A 50 3.12 -3.59 -5.13
N PHE A 51 2.80 -4.57 -4.32
CA PHE A 51 3.68 -5.68 -4.00
C PHE A 51 3.53 -6.72 -5.10
N ILE A 52 4.58 -6.91 -5.89
CA ILE A 52 4.59 -7.76 -7.08
C ILE A 52 5.83 -8.67 -7.08
N SER A 53 5.84 -9.64 -7.97
CA SER A 53 6.98 -10.52 -8.21
C SER A 53 7.14 -10.74 -9.71
N SER A 54 8.37 -10.75 -10.20
CA SER A 54 8.69 -11.05 -11.60
C SER A 54 8.41 -12.51 -11.95
N ASP A 55 8.49 -13.41 -10.97
CA ASP A 55 8.25 -14.84 -11.15
C ASP A 55 6.78 -15.24 -10.93
N CYS A 56 5.92 -14.29 -10.53
CA CYS A 56 4.51 -14.58 -10.29
C CYS A 56 3.67 -14.35 -11.55
N PRO A 57 3.12 -15.42 -12.19
CA PRO A 57 2.28 -15.25 -13.37
C PRO A 57 1.04 -14.40 -13.12
N ILE A 58 0.50 -14.42 -11.89
CA ILE A 58 -0.64 -13.61 -11.50
C ILE A 58 -0.23 -12.13 -11.44
N SER A 59 0.95 -11.79 -10.88
CA SER A 59 1.49 -10.43 -10.91
C SER A 59 1.64 -9.93 -12.34
N SER A 60 2.26 -10.73 -13.18
CA SER A 60 2.49 -10.38 -14.59
C SER A 60 1.18 -10.17 -15.36
N SER A 61 0.14 -10.96 -15.07
CA SER A 61 -1.18 -10.80 -15.70
C SER A 61 -1.89 -9.50 -15.30
N TYR A 62 -1.57 -8.95 -14.11
CA TYR A 62 -2.10 -7.67 -13.64
C TYR A 62 -1.30 -6.45 -14.13
N ALA A 63 -0.13 -6.64 -14.74
CA ALA A 63 0.71 -5.52 -15.18
C ALA A 63 -0.03 -4.49 -16.05
N PRO A 64 -0.88 -4.87 -17.05
CA PRO A 64 -1.64 -3.90 -17.82
C PRO A 64 -2.63 -3.08 -16.99
N GLU A 65 -3.25 -3.69 -15.96
CA GLU A 65 -4.18 -2.96 -15.08
C GLU A 65 -3.43 -2.05 -14.11
N ILE A 66 -2.30 -2.48 -13.56
CA ILE A 66 -1.40 -1.66 -12.74
C ILE A 66 -1.00 -0.41 -13.53
N GLN A 67 -0.55 -0.59 -14.77
CA GLN A 67 -0.16 0.52 -15.65
C GLN A 67 -1.32 1.50 -15.88
N ARG A 68 -2.53 0.99 -16.20
CA ARG A 68 -3.73 1.83 -16.40
C ARG A 68 -4.10 2.60 -15.13
N ILE A 69 -4.03 1.97 -13.96
CA ILE A 69 -4.31 2.62 -12.68
C ILE A 69 -3.32 3.75 -12.44
N CYS A 70 -2.02 3.48 -12.54
CA CYS A 70 -0.99 4.50 -12.29
C CYS A 70 -1.08 5.67 -13.27
N GLN A 71 -1.34 5.41 -14.54
CA GLN A 71 -1.55 6.47 -15.54
C GLN A 71 -2.80 7.30 -15.27
N SER A 72 -3.89 6.66 -14.82
CA SER A 72 -5.16 7.36 -14.58
C SER A 72 -5.15 8.17 -13.28
N TYR A 73 -4.46 7.70 -12.24
CA TYR A 73 -4.49 8.30 -10.91
C TYR A 73 -3.25 9.14 -10.58
N GLY A 74 -2.13 8.96 -11.29
CA GLY A 74 -0.93 9.80 -11.12
C GLY A 74 -1.22 11.29 -11.30
N PRO A 75 -1.87 11.72 -12.39
CA PRO A 75 -2.26 13.12 -12.57
C PRO A 75 -3.23 13.65 -11.52
N ARG A 76 -3.90 12.75 -10.77
CA ARG A 76 -4.83 13.09 -9.68
C ARG A 76 -4.14 13.13 -8.30
N GLY A 77 -2.80 13.06 -8.27
CA GLY A 77 -2.01 13.18 -7.04
C GLY A 77 -1.71 11.85 -6.32
N ILE A 78 -1.90 10.70 -6.96
CA ILE A 78 -1.51 9.40 -6.42
C ILE A 78 -0.09 9.05 -6.87
N ALA A 79 0.83 8.89 -5.92
CA ALA A 79 2.19 8.42 -6.19
C ALA A 79 2.22 6.89 -6.22
N CYS A 80 2.38 6.29 -7.40
CA CYS A 80 2.53 4.84 -7.54
C CYS A 80 3.99 4.40 -7.34
N SER A 81 4.17 3.22 -6.75
CA SER A 81 5.47 2.53 -6.67
C SER A 81 5.27 1.03 -6.77
N LEU A 82 6.21 0.34 -7.45
CA LEU A 82 6.27 -1.10 -7.52
C LEU A 82 7.30 -1.62 -6.52
N LEU A 83 6.92 -2.58 -5.69
CA LEU A 83 7.79 -3.26 -4.74
C LEU A 83 7.91 -4.72 -5.17
N TYR A 84 9.10 -5.09 -5.61
CA TYR A 84 9.41 -6.45 -6.05
C TYR A 84 9.79 -7.31 -4.87
N GLU A 85 9.05 -8.40 -4.71
CA GLU A 85 9.11 -9.29 -3.57
C GLU A 85 9.83 -10.62 -3.90
N ASP A 86 10.57 -10.67 -4.99
CA ASP A 86 11.39 -11.83 -5.33
C ASP A 86 12.60 -11.93 -4.38
N ALA A 87 12.89 -13.12 -3.87
CA ALA A 87 13.94 -13.31 -2.87
C ALA A 87 15.34 -13.03 -3.42
N ASP A 88 15.54 -13.28 -4.71
CA ASP A 88 16.78 -13.24 -5.44
C ASP A 88 16.72 -12.25 -6.64
N ALA A 89 15.73 -11.35 -6.64
CA ALA A 89 15.64 -10.33 -7.68
C ALA A 89 16.90 -9.47 -7.72
N ASP A 90 17.44 -9.31 -8.89
CA ASP A 90 18.48 -8.34 -9.21
C ASP A 90 17.91 -7.21 -10.10
N PRO A 91 18.59 -6.06 -10.19
CA PRO A 91 18.12 -4.94 -10.99
C PRO A 91 17.91 -5.25 -12.47
N ALA A 92 18.68 -6.17 -13.06
CA ALA A 92 18.56 -6.52 -14.48
C ALA A 92 17.29 -7.33 -14.75
N THR A 93 17.00 -8.31 -13.91
CA THR A 93 15.76 -9.10 -13.95
C THR A 93 14.53 -8.20 -13.79
N VAL A 94 14.56 -7.28 -12.83
CA VAL A 94 13.43 -6.35 -12.61
C VAL A 94 13.27 -5.41 -13.80
N ARG A 95 14.34 -4.83 -14.34
CA ARG A 95 14.27 -3.98 -15.54
C ARG A 95 13.70 -4.73 -16.75
N LYS A 96 14.12 -5.99 -16.95
CA LYS A 96 13.57 -6.82 -18.00
C LYS A 96 12.06 -7.04 -17.83
N HIS A 97 11.61 -7.36 -16.62
CA HIS A 97 10.19 -7.52 -16.34
C HIS A 97 9.40 -6.22 -16.59
N LEU A 98 9.92 -5.06 -16.16
CA LEU A 98 9.30 -3.76 -16.42
C LEU A 98 9.12 -3.51 -17.94
N GLU A 99 10.13 -3.85 -18.74
CA GLU A 99 10.10 -3.70 -20.20
C GLU A 99 9.10 -4.68 -20.84
N ASP A 100 9.23 -5.97 -20.54
CA ASP A 100 8.39 -7.04 -21.09
C ASP A 100 6.88 -6.77 -20.85
N TYR A 101 6.54 -6.24 -19.67
CA TYR A 101 5.17 -5.97 -19.28
C TYR A 101 4.75 -4.50 -19.38
N ARG A 102 5.62 -3.63 -19.94
CA ARG A 102 5.38 -2.20 -20.20
C ARG A 102 4.95 -1.43 -18.95
N LEU A 103 5.61 -1.69 -17.84
CA LEU A 103 5.40 -1.00 -16.56
C LEU A 103 6.35 0.22 -16.50
N HIS A 104 5.84 1.41 -16.86
CA HIS A 104 6.67 2.61 -17.02
C HIS A 104 6.10 3.82 -16.27
N GLY A 105 6.99 4.74 -15.88
CA GLY A 105 6.62 6.05 -15.35
C GLY A 105 6.43 6.12 -13.84
N PHE A 106 6.80 5.07 -13.11
CA PHE A 106 6.79 5.03 -11.65
C PHE A 106 7.99 4.22 -11.12
N PRO A 107 8.49 4.54 -9.90
CA PRO A 107 9.66 3.87 -9.36
C PRO A 107 9.40 2.38 -9.08
N ALA A 108 10.42 1.57 -9.30
CA ALA A 108 10.47 0.18 -8.92
C ALA A 108 11.58 -0.04 -7.88
N VAL A 109 11.26 -0.79 -6.85
CA VAL A 109 12.11 -1.05 -5.69
C VAL A 109 12.19 -2.56 -5.46
N ILE A 110 13.35 -3.06 -5.08
CA ILE A 110 13.53 -4.46 -4.68
C ILE A 110 13.47 -4.53 -3.15
N ASP A 111 12.41 -5.17 -2.60
CA ASP A 111 12.24 -5.40 -1.15
C ASP A 111 12.72 -6.79 -0.75
N SER A 112 13.97 -7.13 -1.07
CA SER A 112 14.56 -8.45 -0.82
C SER A 112 14.48 -8.91 0.64
N ARG A 113 14.40 -7.98 1.60
CA ARG A 113 14.25 -8.27 3.03
C ARG A 113 12.81 -8.21 3.53
N ARG A 114 11.84 -7.98 2.66
CA ARG A 114 10.41 -7.89 3.00
C ARG A 114 10.08 -6.82 4.04
N ILE A 115 10.86 -5.74 4.09
CA ILE A 115 10.67 -4.68 5.11
C ILE A 115 9.37 -3.94 4.84
N ALA A 116 9.13 -3.54 3.60
CA ALA A 116 7.90 -2.87 3.21
C ALA A 116 6.71 -3.82 3.25
N ALA A 117 6.86 -5.06 2.78
CA ALA A 117 5.82 -6.07 2.84
C ALA A 117 5.38 -6.37 4.28
N LYS A 118 6.33 -6.60 5.20
CA LYS A 118 6.05 -6.78 6.63
C LYS A 118 5.36 -5.56 7.22
N ARG A 119 5.81 -4.35 6.90
CA ARG A 119 5.21 -3.10 7.39
C ARG A 119 3.79 -2.89 6.89
N ALA A 120 3.50 -3.28 5.64
CA ALA A 120 2.17 -3.23 5.03
C ALA A 120 1.29 -4.40 5.46
N ASN A 121 1.86 -5.45 6.06
CA ASN A 121 1.22 -6.75 6.25
C ASN A 121 0.73 -7.34 4.91
N ALA A 122 1.51 -7.15 3.84
CA ALA A 122 1.26 -7.77 2.54
C ALA A 122 1.71 -9.23 2.57
N ALA A 123 0.87 -10.13 2.03
CA ALA A 123 1.07 -11.57 2.15
C ALA A 123 1.26 -12.28 0.81
N VAL A 124 0.81 -11.68 -0.28
CA VAL A 124 0.86 -12.28 -1.62
C VAL A 124 1.24 -11.25 -2.68
N THR A 125 1.61 -11.73 -3.85
CA THR A 125 1.84 -10.91 -5.05
C THR A 125 0.90 -11.34 -6.17
N PRO A 126 0.14 -10.40 -6.82
CA PRO A 126 0.11 -8.98 -6.52
C PRO A 126 -0.83 -8.65 -5.34
N GLU A 127 -0.40 -7.72 -4.51
CA GLU A 127 -1.27 -7.07 -3.52
C GLU A 127 -1.09 -5.55 -3.58
N ALA A 128 -2.18 -4.78 -3.42
CA ALA A 128 -2.16 -3.32 -3.46
C ALA A 128 -2.34 -2.74 -2.06
N VAL A 129 -1.56 -1.70 -1.73
CA VAL A 129 -1.68 -0.96 -0.46
C VAL A 129 -1.76 0.54 -0.77
N LEU A 130 -2.83 1.17 -0.29
CA LEU A 130 -3.08 2.60 -0.44
C LEU A 130 -2.85 3.31 0.90
N LEU A 131 -1.92 4.24 0.91
CA LEU A 131 -1.60 5.09 2.05
C LEU A 131 -2.14 6.50 1.80
N ASP A 132 -2.72 7.13 2.81
CA ASP A 132 -3.07 8.54 2.76
C ASP A 132 -1.86 9.44 3.08
N GLY A 133 -2.06 10.77 3.05
CA GLY A 133 -1.01 11.75 3.33
C GLY A 133 -0.42 11.71 4.73
N LYS A 134 -1.08 11.00 5.67
CA LYS A 134 -0.59 10.72 7.03
C LYS A 134 0.12 9.38 7.14
N ALA A 135 0.29 8.66 6.03
CA ALA A 135 0.81 7.30 5.96
C ALA A 135 -0.07 6.24 6.66
N GLU A 136 -1.35 6.52 6.82
CA GLU A 136 -2.31 5.53 7.29
C GLU A 136 -2.75 4.64 6.13
N ILE A 137 -2.80 3.31 6.37
CA ILE A 137 -3.30 2.36 5.38
C ILE A 137 -4.80 2.54 5.25
N ARG A 138 -5.26 3.00 4.08
CA ARG A 138 -6.68 3.21 3.77
C ARG A 138 -7.28 2.02 3.01
N TYR A 139 -6.42 1.27 2.33
CA TYR A 139 -6.82 0.05 1.64
C TYR A 139 -5.63 -0.91 1.58
N ARG A 140 -5.92 -2.21 1.71
CA ARG A 140 -5.01 -3.30 1.40
C ARG A 140 -5.78 -4.47 0.82
N GLY A 141 -5.27 -5.05 -0.27
CA GLY A 141 -5.88 -6.24 -0.85
C GLY A 141 -5.72 -6.36 -2.36
N ARG A 142 -6.67 -7.04 -2.98
CA ARG A 142 -6.67 -7.32 -4.42
C ARG A 142 -6.88 -6.04 -5.25
N ILE A 143 -6.38 -6.07 -6.48
CA ILE A 143 -6.57 -4.97 -7.44
C ILE A 143 -8.05 -4.92 -7.86
N ASP A 144 -8.59 -6.08 -8.22
CA ASP A 144 -9.98 -6.24 -8.61
C ASP A 144 -10.44 -7.71 -8.50
N SER A 145 -11.61 -8.03 -9.03
CA SER A 145 -12.18 -9.39 -9.01
C SER A 145 -11.78 -10.25 -10.24
N PHE A 146 -10.69 -9.92 -10.94
CA PHE A 146 -10.28 -10.67 -12.13
C PHE A 146 -10.04 -12.16 -11.84
N TYR A 147 -9.40 -12.50 -10.71
CA TYR A 147 -9.27 -13.90 -10.31
C TYR A 147 -10.41 -14.33 -9.37
N ALA A 148 -11.10 -15.43 -9.75
CA ALA A 148 -12.12 -16.07 -8.91
C ALA A 148 -11.49 -16.92 -7.80
N SER A 149 -10.41 -17.64 -8.12
CA SER A 149 -9.54 -18.40 -7.23
C SER A 149 -8.14 -18.45 -7.86
N PHE A 150 -7.18 -19.03 -7.16
CA PHE A 150 -5.80 -19.13 -7.66
C PHE A 150 -5.75 -19.78 -9.05
N GLY A 151 -5.17 -19.07 -10.03
CA GLY A 151 -5.03 -19.52 -11.41
C GLY A 151 -6.32 -19.59 -12.23
N LYS A 152 -7.48 -19.11 -11.72
CA LYS A 152 -8.77 -19.13 -12.43
C LYS A 152 -9.25 -17.71 -12.72
N PRO A 153 -8.85 -17.10 -13.86
CA PRO A 153 -9.31 -15.77 -14.24
C PRO A 153 -10.80 -15.81 -14.63
N ARG A 154 -11.49 -14.70 -14.38
CA ARG A 154 -12.85 -14.47 -14.88
C ARG A 154 -12.79 -13.91 -16.29
N GLN A 155 -13.85 -14.12 -17.08
CA GLN A 155 -13.97 -13.47 -18.39
C GLN A 155 -14.16 -11.96 -18.27
N GLN A 156 -14.79 -11.49 -17.19
CA GLN A 156 -15.00 -10.07 -16.93
C GLN A 156 -14.77 -9.74 -15.46
N VAL A 157 -14.15 -8.59 -15.23
CA VAL A 157 -14.03 -7.99 -13.90
C VAL A 157 -15.38 -7.39 -13.52
N THR A 158 -15.90 -7.78 -12.37
CA THR A 158 -17.20 -7.31 -11.86
C THR A 158 -17.08 -6.34 -10.69
N VAL A 159 -15.94 -6.36 -9.99
CA VAL A 159 -15.67 -5.50 -8.84
C VAL A 159 -14.26 -4.91 -8.97
N HIS A 160 -14.17 -3.59 -8.90
CA HIS A 160 -12.92 -2.83 -9.01
C HIS A 160 -12.49 -2.29 -7.65
N ASP A 161 -12.12 -3.18 -6.73
CA ASP A 161 -11.91 -2.85 -5.32
C ASP A 161 -10.90 -1.71 -5.11
N LEU A 162 -9.73 -1.79 -5.75
CA LEU A 162 -8.70 -0.76 -5.63
C LEU A 162 -9.15 0.59 -6.22
N ARG A 163 -9.79 0.59 -7.39
CA ARG A 163 -10.31 1.84 -8.00
C ARG A 163 -11.39 2.47 -7.13
N ASN A 164 -12.24 1.68 -6.49
CA ASN A 164 -13.24 2.17 -5.54
C ASN A 164 -12.56 2.81 -4.32
N ALA A 165 -11.52 2.17 -3.78
CA ALA A 165 -10.74 2.71 -2.67
C ALA A 165 -10.02 4.02 -3.04
N LEU A 166 -9.38 4.08 -4.21
CA LEU A 166 -8.71 5.29 -4.73
C LEU A 166 -9.69 6.46 -4.87
N ASN A 167 -10.86 6.20 -5.46
CA ASN A 167 -11.90 7.23 -5.62
C ASN A 167 -12.45 7.71 -4.27
N ALA A 168 -12.64 6.82 -3.29
CA ALA A 168 -13.08 7.19 -1.95
C ALA A 168 -12.05 8.09 -1.24
N VAL A 169 -10.76 7.71 -1.27
CA VAL A 169 -9.68 8.49 -0.63
C VAL A 169 -9.53 9.87 -1.28
N LEU A 170 -9.56 9.94 -2.62
CA LEU A 170 -9.50 11.22 -3.34
C LEU A 170 -10.70 12.12 -3.05
N ALA A 171 -11.86 11.54 -2.76
CA ALA A 171 -13.06 12.29 -2.37
C ALA A 171 -13.11 12.62 -0.86
N GLY A 172 -12.09 12.26 -0.08
CA GLY A 172 -12.07 12.43 1.38
C GLY A 172 -13.11 11.57 2.11
N LYS A 173 -13.57 10.48 1.47
CA LYS A 173 -14.59 9.58 2.02
C LYS A 173 -13.96 8.33 2.64
N PRO A 174 -14.63 7.66 3.58
CA PRO A 174 -14.24 6.35 4.04
C PRO A 174 -14.21 5.34 2.89
N VAL A 175 -13.22 4.43 2.90
CA VAL A 175 -13.15 3.32 1.96
C VAL A 175 -14.18 2.26 2.40
N PRO A 176 -15.16 1.86 1.56
CA PRO A 176 -16.20 0.92 1.97
C PRO A 176 -15.68 -0.45 2.41
N ASN A 177 -14.68 -0.95 1.66
CA ASN A 177 -14.00 -2.22 1.94
C ASN A 177 -12.50 -1.97 2.06
N PRO A 178 -12.00 -1.55 3.22
CA PRO A 178 -10.59 -1.18 3.40
C PRO A 178 -9.63 -2.37 3.33
N HIS A 179 -10.16 -3.59 3.43
CA HIS A 179 -9.39 -4.82 3.32
C HIS A 179 -10.14 -5.85 2.48
N THR A 180 -9.47 -6.37 1.43
CA THR A 180 -9.99 -7.45 0.60
C THR A 180 -8.93 -8.53 0.43
N GLN A 181 -9.35 -9.79 0.25
CA GLN A 181 -8.41 -10.89 0.06
C GLN A 181 -7.79 -10.82 -1.33
N ALA A 182 -6.48 -10.65 -1.40
CA ALA A 182 -5.72 -10.81 -2.62
C ALA A 182 -5.45 -12.28 -2.92
N LEU A 183 -5.35 -12.62 -4.19
CA LEU A 183 -5.00 -13.95 -4.69
C LEU A 183 -3.70 -13.84 -5.49
N GLY A 184 -2.69 -14.65 -5.13
CA GLY A 184 -1.39 -14.57 -5.77
C GLY A 184 -0.37 -15.53 -5.17
N CYS A 185 0.88 -15.35 -5.54
CA CYS A 185 2.00 -16.12 -5.01
C CYS A 185 2.38 -15.58 -3.62
N TYR A 186 2.66 -16.46 -2.67
CA TYR A 186 3.01 -16.03 -1.31
C TYR A 186 4.33 -15.27 -1.26
N ILE A 187 4.35 -14.19 -0.50
CA ILE A 187 5.58 -13.49 -0.12
C ILE A 187 6.26 -14.30 0.97
N VAL A 188 7.31 -15.04 0.61
CA VAL A 188 8.03 -15.91 1.54
C VAL A 188 9.14 -15.13 2.23
N ASP A 189 9.25 -15.25 3.56
CA ASP A 189 10.36 -14.65 4.30
C ASP A 189 11.68 -15.36 3.93
N PRO A 190 12.70 -14.62 3.45
CA PRO A 190 13.99 -15.21 3.07
C PRO A 190 14.69 -15.97 4.21
N GLU A 191 14.40 -15.62 5.46
CA GLU A 191 14.98 -16.32 6.62
C GLU A 191 14.42 -17.72 6.81
N ILE A 192 13.20 -17.98 6.33
CA ILE A 192 12.58 -19.31 6.37
C ILE A 192 13.24 -20.25 5.34
N LEU A 193 13.68 -19.70 4.19
CA LEU A 193 14.30 -20.48 3.12
C LEU A 193 15.76 -20.86 3.40
N ARG A 194 16.39 -20.28 4.44
CA ARG A 194 17.79 -20.56 4.83
C ARG A 194 17.94 -21.61 5.92
N ARG A 195 16.84 -22.19 6.39
CA ARG A 195 16.81 -23.27 7.38
C ARG A 195 16.62 -24.63 6.73
#